data_6d1fb25881d058a1277f59fd54cb2517
#
_entry.id   6d1fb25881d058a1277f59fd54cb2517
#
_cell.length_a   1.000
_cell.length_b   1.000
_cell.length_c   1.000
_cell.angle_alpha   90.00
_cell.angle_beta   90.00
_cell.angle_gamma   90.00
#
_symmetry.space_group_name_H-M   'P 1'
#
loop_
_entity.id
_entity.type
_entity.pdbx_description
1 polymer ?
#
loop_
_entity_poly.entity_id
_entity_poly.type
_entity_poly.pdbx_seq_one_letter_code
_entity_poly.pdbx_strand_id
1 'polypeptide(L)'
;MKEVSDLRLKGIRSALSLTYSLVSMHMGLRENMIDHVILTVSDFKRSVAFYAEALKPLGITTLIDYEGKDGHPDLKGFGDGKRHFFWLKEGKPDPQAVHVGFVAKDHSEVDAFYKAALAAGGKSKESPQARLEYYPGYYATWVLDPDGHDIEVVNKS
;
A
#
# COMPACT_ATOMS: atom_id res chain seq x y z
N MET A 1 21.78 -20.28 -48.07
CA MET A 1 21.06 -18.99 -47.98
C MET A 1 20.03 -18.89 -46.81
N LYS A 2 19.82 -19.96 -46.04
CA LYS A 2 18.90 -19.89 -44.84
C LYS A 2 19.58 -19.50 -43.53
N GLU A 3 20.88 -19.69 -43.37
CA GLU A 3 21.57 -19.37 -42.09
C GLU A 3 21.87 -17.90 -41.85
N VAL A 4 21.99 -17.09 -42.88
CA VAL A 4 22.31 -15.64 -42.73
C VAL A 4 21.09 -14.82 -42.31
N SER A 5 19.87 -15.30 -42.60
CA SER A 5 18.60 -14.63 -42.17
C SER A 5 18.30 -14.79 -40.71
N ASP A 6 18.67 -15.93 -40.10
CA ASP A 6 18.38 -16.20 -38.67
C ASP A 6 19.29 -15.43 -37.69
N LEU A 7 20.54 -15.17 -38.09
CA LEU A 7 21.48 -14.36 -37.30
C LEU A 7 21.09 -12.87 -37.26
N ARG A 8 20.52 -12.34 -38.36
CA ARG A 8 20.01 -10.94 -38.39
C ARG A 8 18.80 -10.74 -37.51
N LEU A 9 17.86 -11.69 -37.46
CA LEU A 9 16.66 -11.61 -36.64
C LEU A 9 16.95 -11.75 -35.13
N LYS A 10 17.93 -12.56 -34.74
CA LYS A 10 18.39 -12.67 -33.33
C LYS A 10 19.09 -11.40 -32.85
N GLY A 11 19.88 -10.76 -33.67
CA GLY A 11 20.55 -9.49 -33.36
C GLY A 11 19.58 -8.33 -33.17
N ILE A 12 18.51 -8.26 -33.96
CA ILE A 12 17.51 -7.20 -33.90
C ILE A 12 16.62 -7.35 -32.62
N ARG A 13 16.27 -8.59 -32.23
CA ARG A 13 15.52 -8.84 -30.99
C ARG A 13 16.32 -8.50 -29.73
N SER A 14 17.63 -8.78 -29.73
CA SER A 14 18.52 -8.43 -28.62
C SER A 14 18.74 -6.92 -28.50
N ALA A 15 18.87 -6.20 -29.61
CA ALA A 15 19.01 -4.75 -29.60
C ALA A 15 17.74 -4.02 -29.18
N LEU A 16 16.55 -4.50 -29.60
CA LEU A 16 15.27 -3.95 -29.17
C LEU A 16 14.99 -4.19 -27.67
N SER A 17 15.38 -5.35 -27.13
CA SER A 17 15.27 -5.63 -25.70
C SER A 17 16.18 -4.75 -24.85
N LEU A 18 17.40 -4.47 -25.31
CA LEU A 18 18.35 -3.58 -24.64
C LEU A 18 17.91 -2.10 -24.72
N THR A 19 17.34 -1.67 -25.84
CA THR A 19 16.82 -0.29 -25.97
C THR A 19 15.58 -0.06 -25.12
N TYR A 20 14.67 -1.03 -24.98
CA TYR A 20 13.54 -0.94 -24.06
C TYR A 20 13.99 -0.89 -22.58
N SER A 21 15.02 -1.66 -22.21
CA SER A 21 15.61 -1.62 -20.87
C SER A 21 16.31 -0.29 -20.56
N LEU A 22 17.00 0.29 -21.53
CA LEU A 22 17.69 1.59 -21.38
C LEU A 22 16.73 2.79 -21.40
N VAL A 23 15.64 2.73 -22.18
CA VAL A 23 14.60 3.77 -22.18
C VAL A 23 13.80 3.75 -20.87
N SER A 24 13.57 2.58 -20.29
CA SER A 24 12.95 2.47 -18.95
C SER A 24 13.86 3.03 -17.83
N MET A 25 15.18 3.00 -18.00
CA MET A 25 16.13 3.60 -17.04
C MET A 25 16.26 5.14 -17.15
N HIS A 26 15.84 5.76 -18.26
CA HIS A 26 15.99 7.21 -18.45
C HIS A 26 14.71 8.03 -18.28
N MET A 27 13.54 7.41 -18.34
CA MET A 27 12.32 8.01 -17.81
C MET A 27 12.26 7.66 -16.33
N GLY A 28 12.78 8.52 -15.49
CA GLY A 28 12.56 8.49 -14.05
C GLY A 28 11.06 8.60 -13.77
N LEU A 29 10.32 7.52 -14.03
CA LEU A 29 8.97 7.35 -13.56
C LEU A 29 9.04 7.51 -12.05
N ARG A 30 8.46 8.56 -11.52
CA ARG A 30 8.23 8.69 -10.10
C ARG A 30 7.28 7.55 -9.72
N GLU A 31 7.84 6.43 -9.29
CA GLU A 31 7.06 5.24 -8.93
C GLU A 31 6.06 5.52 -7.81
N ASN A 32 6.28 6.63 -7.07
CA ASN A 32 5.42 7.05 -5.96
C ASN A 32 5.31 8.57 -5.94
N MET A 33 4.13 9.10 -6.25
CA MET A 33 3.87 10.55 -6.20
C MET A 33 3.56 11.04 -4.78
N ILE A 34 3.05 10.15 -3.90
CA ILE A 34 2.81 10.43 -2.49
C ILE A 34 3.95 9.82 -1.71
N ASP A 35 4.68 10.64 -0.94
CA ASP A 35 5.76 10.17 -0.07
C ASP A 35 5.18 9.49 1.17
N HIS A 36 4.34 10.18 1.94
CA HIS A 36 3.73 9.61 3.14
C HIS A 36 2.40 10.26 3.50
N VAL A 37 1.67 9.58 4.39
CA VAL A 37 0.44 10.05 5.03
C VAL A 37 0.62 9.95 6.53
N ILE A 38 0.16 10.95 7.30
CA ILE A 38 0.13 10.93 8.77
C ILE A 38 -1.33 10.91 9.22
N LEU A 39 -1.72 9.84 9.93
CA LEU A 39 -3.05 9.68 10.51
C LEU A 39 -3.02 10.05 11.99
N THR A 40 -3.97 10.86 12.43
CA THR A 40 -4.12 11.19 13.85
C THR A 40 -5.00 10.16 14.54
N VAL A 41 -4.56 9.61 15.68
CA VAL A 41 -5.26 8.57 16.45
C VAL A 41 -5.42 8.99 17.91
N SER A 42 -6.50 8.54 18.57
CA SER A 42 -6.78 8.95 19.95
C SER A 42 -5.99 8.15 21.01
N ASP A 43 -5.62 6.92 20.68
CA ASP A 43 -4.82 6.03 21.52
C ASP A 43 -3.70 5.44 20.67
N PHE A 44 -2.51 5.99 20.86
CA PHE A 44 -1.33 5.64 20.05
C PHE A 44 -0.96 4.16 20.14
N LYS A 45 -0.93 3.63 21.38
CA LYS A 45 -0.55 2.23 21.62
C LYS A 45 -1.54 1.24 21.00
N ARG A 46 -2.85 1.49 21.17
CA ARG A 46 -3.91 0.68 20.58
C ARG A 46 -3.84 0.70 19.04
N SER A 47 -3.69 1.89 18.47
CA SER A 47 -3.67 2.03 17.01
C SER A 47 -2.39 1.46 16.40
N VAL A 48 -1.24 1.60 17.04
CA VAL A 48 0.00 0.93 16.60
C VAL A 48 -0.18 -0.59 16.59
N ALA A 49 -0.75 -1.18 17.65
CA ALA A 49 -1.00 -2.62 17.70
C ALA A 49 -1.98 -3.08 16.60
N PHE A 50 -3.05 -2.31 16.35
CA PHE A 50 -4.01 -2.58 15.30
C PHE A 50 -3.35 -2.60 13.91
N TYR A 51 -2.66 -1.52 13.54
CA TYR A 51 -2.06 -1.40 12.21
C TYR A 51 -0.90 -2.37 11.98
N ALA A 52 -0.14 -2.71 13.02
CA ALA A 52 0.93 -3.70 12.93
C ALA A 52 0.42 -5.09 12.51
N GLU A 53 -0.76 -5.48 12.98
CA GLU A 53 -1.38 -6.75 12.59
C GLU A 53 -2.21 -6.64 11.31
N ALA A 54 -3.01 -5.58 11.15
CA ALA A 54 -3.88 -5.38 10.01
C ALA A 54 -3.13 -5.24 8.68
N LEU A 55 -1.99 -4.52 8.68
CA LEU A 55 -1.22 -4.26 7.46
C LEU A 55 -0.19 -5.35 7.11
N LYS A 56 0.06 -6.29 8.01
CA LYS A 56 1.02 -7.39 7.82
C LYS A 56 0.74 -8.24 6.58
N PRO A 57 -0.51 -8.61 6.25
CA PRO A 57 -0.80 -9.36 5.03
C PRO A 57 -0.42 -8.64 3.74
N LEU A 58 -0.33 -7.30 3.76
CA LEU A 58 0.08 -6.47 2.62
C LEU A 58 1.61 -6.31 2.52
N GLY A 59 2.39 -7.03 3.35
CA GLY A 59 3.84 -6.88 3.39
C GLY A 59 4.33 -5.59 4.06
N ILE A 60 3.45 -4.83 4.72
CA ILE A 60 3.80 -3.62 5.48
C ILE A 60 4.15 -4.07 6.91
N THR A 61 5.43 -4.41 7.11
CA THR A 61 5.90 -5.09 8.33
C THR A 61 7.03 -4.37 9.04
N THR A 62 7.64 -3.35 8.44
CA THR A 62 8.70 -2.56 9.08
C THR A 62 8.12 -1.41 9.86
N LEU A 63 8.60 -1.24 11.09
CA LEU A 63 8.18 -0.19 12.02
C LEU A 63 9.37 0.67 12.40
N ILE A 64 9.15 1.98 12.53
CA ILE A 64 10.15 2.93 13.01
C ILE A 64 9.51 3.94 13.95
N ASP A 65 10.24 4.32 15.00
CA ASP A 65 9.88 5.42 15.89
C ASP A 65 10.56 6.70 15.41
N TYR A 66 9.83 7.79 15.45
CA TYR A 66 10.36 9.15 15.30
C TYR A 66 10.05 9.92 16.59
N GLU A 67 11.09 10.28 17.32
CA GLU A 67 10.98 11.13 18.50
C GLU A 67 10.82 12.59 18.07
N GLY A 68 9.70 13.18 18.44
CA GLY A 68 9.40 14.57 18.13
C GLY A 68 10.34 15.53 18.83
N LYS A 69 10.69 16.65 18.14
CA LYS A 69 11.52 17.73 18.68
C LYS A 69 10.92 19.07 18.26
N ASP A 70 11.18 20.11 19.04
CA ASP A 70 10.79 21.49 18.74
C ASP A 70 9.27 21.65 18.46
N GLY A 71 8.42 20.92 19.21
CA GLY A 71 6.97 20.93 19.07
C GLY A 71 6.40 19.96 18.03
N HIS A 72 7.26 19.20 17.37
CA HIS A 72 6.81 18.10 16.51
C HIS A 72 6.40 16.89 17.38
N PRO A 73 5.24 16.24 17.11
CA PRO A 73 4.81 15.07 17.89
C PRO A 73 5.67 13.84 17.62
N ASP A 74 5.63 12.89 18.55
CA ASP A 74 6.13 11.55 18.31
C ASP A 74 5.30 10.85 17.22
N LEU A 75 5.98 10.08 16.36
CA LEU A 75 5.34 9.33 15.29
C LEU A 75 5.74 7.87 15.30
N LYS A 76 4.84 7.01 14.82
CA LYS A 76 5.14 5.62 14.44
C LYS A 76 4.95 5.45 12.95
N GLY A 77 6.02 5.12 12.23
CA GLY A 77 6.00 4.84 10.80
C GLY A 77 5.85 3.36 10.49
N PHE A 78 5.07 3.06 9.47
CA PHE A 78 4.85 1.73 8.90
C PHE A 78 5.38 1.70 7.46
N GLY A 79 6.03 0.61 7.08
CA GLY A 79 6.68 0.50 5.78
C GLY A 79 6.84 -0.93 5.26
N ASP A 80 7.35 -1.02 4.02
CA ASP A 80 7.53 -2.25 3.25
C ASP A 80 8.98 -2.78 3.23
N GLY A 81 9.83 -2.23 4.10
CA GLY A 81 11.26 -2.53 4.15
C GLY A 81 12.12 -1.64 3.26
N LYS A 82 11.53 -0.87 2.35
CA LYS A 82 12.22 0.11 1.50
C LYS A 82 12.03 1.53 2.01
N ARG A 83 10.81 1.85 2.43
CA ARG A 83 10.44 3.16 2.96
C ARG A 83 9.30 3.04 3.97
N HIS A 84 9.13 4.08 4.80
CA HIS A 84 7.99 4.24 5.69
C HIS A 84 7.08 5.32 5.12
N PHE A 85 5.85 4.97 4.80
CA PHE A 85 4.91 5.82 4.05
C PHE A 85 3.56 6.04 4.74
N PHE A 86 3.27 5.28 5.80
CA PHE A 86 2.08 5.45 6.62
C PHE A 86 2.49 5.71 8.06
N TRP A 87 2.05 6.82 8.63
CA TRP A 87 2.49 7.27 9.95
C TRP A 87 1.32 7.53 10.86
N LEU A 88 1.49 7.26 12.13
CA LEU A 88 0.53 7.60 13.18
C LEU A 88 1.11 8.69 14.08
N LYS A 89 0.25 9.60 14.53
CA LYS A 89 0.50 10.53 15.63
C LYS A 89 -0.67 10.51 16.60
N GLU A 90 -0.39 10.72 17.88
CA GLU A 90 -1.44 10.89 18.88
C GLU A 90 -2.10 12.28 18.77
N GLY A 91 -3.41 12.33 19.02
CA GLY A 91 -4.18 13.58 19.01
C GLY A 91 -5.68 13.33 18.94
N LYS A 92 -6.43 14.36 18.59
CA LYS A 92 -7.87 14.26 18.37
C LYS A 92 -8.12 13.79 16.93
N PRO A 93 -8.62 12.55 16.71
CA PRO A 93 -8.93 12.06 15.37
C PRO A 93 -10.13 12.76 14.76
N ASP A 94 -10.17 12.80 13.42
CA ASP A 94 -11.35 13.18 12.64
C ASP A 94 -11.62 12.10 11.58
N PRO A 95 -12.26 11.00 11.97
CA PRO A 95 -12.47 9.86 11.08
C PRO A 95 -13.39 10.17 9.90
N GLN A 96 -14.18 11.24 9.96
CA GLN A 96 -15.03 11.68 8.84
C GLN A 96 -14.23 12.39 7.73
N ALA A 97 -13.06 12.95 8.07
CA ALA A 97 -12.23 13.73 7.16
C ALA A 97 -11.19 12.90 6.40
N VAL A 98 -11.02 11.63 6.76
CA VAL A 98 -9.93 10.79 6.23
C VAL A 98 -10.44 9.45 5.73
N HIS A 99 -10.04 9.13 4.50
CA HIS A 99 -10.15 7.81 3.89
C HIS A 99 -8.78 7.41 3.35
N VAL A 100 -8.28 6.24 3.73
CA VAL A 100 -6.97 5.74 3.29
C VAL A 100 -7.15 4.41 2.57
N GLY A 101 -6.70 4.35 1.30
CA GLY A 101 -6.70 3.13 0.51
C GLY A 101 -5.30 2.54 0.34
N PHE A 102 -5.12 1.27 0.68
CA PHE A 102 -3.91 0.50 0.42
C PHE A 102 -4.11 -0.42 -0.78
N VAL A 103 -3.06 -0.64 -1.57
CA VAL A 103 -3.09 -1.56 -2.70
C VAL A 103 -2.68 -2.95 -2.24
N ALA A 104 -3.49 -3.95 -2.59
CA ALA A 104 -3.17 -5.37 -2.47
C ALA A 104 -2.70 -5.94 -3.80
N LYS A 105 -1.80 -6.91 -3.74
CA LYS A 105 -1.24 -7.60 -4.90
C LYS A 105 -2.28 -8.48 -5.61
N ASP A 106 -3.15 -9.11 -4.83
CA ASP A 106 -4.19 -10.01 -5.30
C ASP A 106 -5.40 -10.04 -4.33
N HIS A 107 -6.47 -10.73 -4.69
CA HIS A 107 -7.68 -10.88 -3.88
C HIS A 107 -7.39 -11.55 -2.53
N SER A 108 -6.43 -12.47 -2.47
CA SER A 108 -6.09 -13.17 -1.22
C SER A 108 -5.48 -12.26 -0.17
N GLU A 109 -4.71 -11.24 -0.58
CA GLU A 109 -4.21 -10.20 0.33
C GLU A 109 -5.34 -9.31 0.85
N VAL A 110 -6.35 -8.97 0.02
CA VAL A 110 -7.55 -8.24 0.45
C VAL A 110 -8.30 -9.02 1.53
N ASP A 111 -8.55 -10.32 1.29
CA ASP A 111 -9.22 -11.21 2.24
C ASP A 111 -8.42 -11.39 3.54
N ALA A 112 -7.10 -11.52 3.43
CA ALA A 112 -6.21 -11.67 4.58
C ALA A 112 -6.14 -10.41 5.43
N PHE A 113 -6.06 -9.22 4.80
CA PHE A 113 -6.17 -7.94 5.50
C PHE A 113 -7.49 -7.84 6.29
N TYR A 114 -8.61 -8.13 5.64
CA TYR A 114 -9.92 -8.06 6.30
C TYR A 114 -9.99 -8.90 7.57
N LYS A 115 -9.54 -10.16 7.48
CA LYS A 115 -9.49 -11.07 8.63
C LYS A 115 -8.56 -10.56 9.74
N ALA A 116 -7.37 -10.10 9.37
CA ALA A 116 -6.39 -9.58 10.32
C ALA A 116 -6.88 -8.30 11.00
N ALA A 117 -7.47 -7.39 10.26
CA ALA A 117 -7.99 -6.13 10.79
C ALA A 117 -9.15 -6.37 11.78
N LEU A 118 -10.09 -7.28 11.48
CA LEU A 118 -11.15 -7.63 12.41
C LEU A 118 -10.60 -8.30 13.67
N ALA A 119 -9.64 -9.22 13.55
CA ALA A 119 -9.00 -9.89 14.67
C ALA A 119 -8.23 -8.89 15.57
N ALA A 120 -7.68 -7.82 14.99
CA ALA A 120 -6.97 -6.76 15.70
C ALA A 120 -7.90 -5.68 16.32
N GLY A 121 -9.23 -5.83 16.19
CA GLY A 121 -10.21 -4.93 16.83
C GLY A 121 -10.85 -3.90 15.90
N GLY A 122 -10.63 -3.99 14.60
CA GLY A 122 -11.36 -3.21 13.58
C GLY A 122 -12.81 -3.67 13.45
N LYS A 123 -13.62 -2.83 12.81
CA LYS A 123 -15.03 -3.14 12.52
C LYS A 123 -15.25 -3.23 11.02
N SER A 124 -15.96 -4.28 10.57
CA SER A 124 -16.35 -4.37 9.16
C SER A 124 -17.26 -3.20 8.78
N LYS A 125 -16.89 -2.49 7.73
CA LYS A 125 -17.78 -1.58 7.01
C LYS A 125 -18.33 -2.30 5.80
N GLU A 126 -17.46 -2.94 4.99
CA GLU A 126 -17.84 -3.82 3.89
C GLU A 126 -16.85 -5.00 3.78
N SER A 127 -17.38 -6.22 3.66
CA SER A 127 -16.58 -7.42 3.44
C SER A 127 -15.95 -7.42 2.04
N PRO A 128 -14.88 -8.22 1.81
CA PRO A 128 -14.24 -8.32 0.51
C PRO A 128 -15.21 -8.72 -0.60
N GLN A 129 -15.24 -7.95 -1.68
CA GLN A 129 -16.12 -8.19 -2.83
C GLN A 129 -15.67 -7.42 -4.07
N ALA A 130 -16.15 -7.88 -5.24
CA ALA A 130 -15.98 -7.16 -6.49
C ALA A 130 -16.86 -5.90 -6.50
N ARG A 131 -16.31 -4.79 -7.00
CA ARG A 131 -16.96 -3.47 -7.08
C ARG A 131 -16.90 -2.98 -8.53
N LEU A 132 -17.67 -3.68 -9.37
CA LEU A 132 -17.69 -3.45 -10.83
C LEU A 132 -18.22 -2.06 -11.20
N GLU A 133 -18.94 -1.40 -10.30
CA GLU A 133 -19.40 -0.01 -10.44
C GLU A 133 -18.26 1.01 -10.48
N TYR A 134 -17.08 0.68 -9.93
CA TYR A 134 -15.89 1.54 -10.06
C TYR A 134 -15.18 1.26 -11.39
N TYR A 135 -14.76 0.03 -11.63
CA TYR A 135 -14.26 -0.47 -12.91
C TYR A 135 -14.04 -2.00 -12.89
N PRO A 136 -13.90 -2.66 -14.06
CA PRO A 136 -13.60 -4.09 -14.14
C PRO A 136 -12.30 -4.45 -13.40
N GLY A 137 -12.35 -5.51 -12.58
CA GLY A 137 -11.20 -5.97 -11.81
C GLY A 137 -11.02 -5.31 -10.43
N TYR A 138 -11.89 -4.35 -10.05
CA TYR A 138 -11.85 -3.76 -8.71
C TYR A 138 -12.39 -4.76 -7.68
N TYR A 139 -11.53 -5.22 -6.78
CA TYR A 139 -11.89 -6.10 -5.65
C TYR A 139 -11.39 -5.46 -4.36
N ALA A 140 -12.29 -5.17 -3.41
CA ALA A 140 -11.94 -4.37 -2.25
C ALA A 140 -12.72 -4.74 -0.99
N THR A 141 -12.22 -4.25 0.14
CA THR A 141 -12.87 -4.28 1.45
C THR A 141 -12.66 -2.95 2.18
N TRP A 142 -13.59 -2.63 3.08
CA TRP A 142 -13.50 -1.45 3.95
C TRP A 142 -13.66 -1.87 5.41
N VAL A 143 -12.72 -1.44 6.23
CA VAL A 143 -12.70 -1.67 7.67
C VAL A 143 -12.55 -0.35 8.41
N LEU A 144 -13.33 -0.15 9.45
CA LEU A 144 -13.11 0.95 10.37
C LEU A 144 -12.04 0.56 11.38
N ASP A 145 -11.03 1.41 11.54
CA ASP A 145 -10.01 1.26 12.57
C ASP A 145 -10.60 1.50 13.99
N PRO A 146 -9.82 1.36 15.08
CA PRO A 146 -10.34 1.59 16.44
C PRO A 146 -10.86 3.00 16.72
N ASP A 147 -10.50 4.00 15.94
CA ASP A 147 -11.00 5.37 16.04
C ASP A 147 -12.14 5.67 15.05
N GLY A 148 -12.45 4.72 14.16
CA GLY A 148 -13.49 4.84 13.15
C GLY A 148 -13.02 5.39 11.80
N HIS A 149 -11.70 5.50 11.56
CA HIS A 149 -11.20 5.86 10.23
C HIS A 149 -11.51 4.78 9.21
N ASP A 150 -11.90 5.21 8.03
CA ASP A 150 -12.25 4.34 6.91
C ASP A 150 -11.00 3.89 6.17
N ILE A 151 -10.66 2.62 6.33
CA ILE A 151 -9.48 2.00 5.73
C ILE A 151 -9.93 1.02 4.65
N GLU A 152 -9.54 1.33 3.43
CA GLU A 152 -9.78 0.48 2.26
C GLU A 152 -8.53 -0.35 1.93
N VAL A 153 -8.74 -1.58 1.49
CA VAL A 153 -7.72 -2.36 0.78
C VAL A 153 -8.30 -2.83 -0.54
N VAL A 154 -7.58 -2.56 -1.63
CA VAL A 154 -8.05 -2.80 -2.99
C VAL A 154 -7.01 -3.52 -3.83
N ASN A 155 -7.46 -4.51 -4.58
CA ASN A 155 -6.77 -5.08 -5.74
C ASN A 155 -7.41 -4.56 -7.02
N LYS A 156 -6.59 -4.26 -8.03
CA LYS A 156 -7.00 -3.65 -9.31
C LYS A 156 -6.58 -4.48 -10.53
N SER A 157 -6.45 -5.78 -10.37
CA SER A 157 -6.02 -6.68 -11.47
C SER A 157 -7.11 -7.65 -11.87
#